data_56ff1082d48bc873af75bc3beb3cde41
#
_entry.id   56ff1082d48bc873af75bc3beb3cde41
#
_cell.length_a   1.000
_cell.length_b   1.000
_cell.length_c   1.000
_cell.angle_alpha   90.00
_cell.angle_beta   90.00
_cell.angle_gamma   90.00
#
_symmetry.space_group_name_H-M   'P 1'
#
loop_
_entity.id
_entity.type
_entity.pdbx_description
1 polymer ?
#
loop_
_entity_poly.entity_id
_entity_poly.type
_entity_poly.pdbx_seq_one_letter_code
_entity_poly.pdbx_strand_id
1 'polypeptide(L)'
;MGAINIMVYEKGDSMAEAFRIAREVSEIELGTDYYNGGINNCSLVNDWTNRYNGKNLNKLENDALDYCGKAEVIGICIDKPIPNKNKTKSQVDNIAQKGTRKWETVYQGVSGNRVVCEGKTQGDCIKKSREYVEKNKGDVVRIMIAKRLSSGNELCAKVSYKKSNKERKGRYVFIGLAPY
;
A
#
# COMPACT_ATOMS: atom_id res chain seq x y z
N MET A 1 -23.00 18.60 -29.70
CA MET A 1 -22.48 17.97 -28.47
C MET A 1 -20.94 17.93 -28.55
N GLY A 2 -20.30 18.70 -27.69
CA GLY A 2 -18.85 18.83 -27.63
C GLY A 2 -18.19 17.70 -26.85
N ALA A 3 -16.86 17.74 -26.80
CA ALA A 3 -16.05 17.00 -25.85
C ALA A 3 -14.91 17.91 -25.38
N ILE A 4 -14.49 17.76 -24.15
CA ILE A 4 -13.39 18.53 -23.56
C ILE A 4 -12.24 17.58 -23.23
N ASN A 5 -11.02 18.03 -23.47
CA ASN A 5 -9.83 17.30 -23.09
C ASN A 5 -9.70 17.28 -21.57
N ILE A 6 -9.48 16.12 -21.01
CA ILE A 6 -9.23 15.94 -19.59
C ILE A 6 -7.90 15.27 -19.35
N MET A 7 -7.21 15.71 -18.28
CA MET A 7 -6.02 15.06 -17.75
C MET A 7 -6.13 15.04 -16.22
N VAL A 8 -6.33 13.88 -15.64
CA VAL A 8 -6.57 13.69 -14.20
C VAL A 8 -5.51 12.80 -13.59
N TYR A 9 -4.93 13.23 -12.48
CA TYR A 9 -3.95 12.45 -11.73
C TYR A 9 -4.60 11.90 -10.46
N GLU A 10 -4.43 10.59 -10.22
CA GLU A 10 -4.99 9.96 -9.03
C GLU A 10 -4.08 8.84 -8.49
N LYS A 11 -4.32 8.48 -7.22
CA LYS A 11 -3.57 7.44 -6.53
C LYS A 11 -4.48 6.25 -6.21
N GLY A 12 -3.96 5.03 -6.41
CA GLY A 12 -4.70 3.81 -6.10
C GLY A 12 -3.78 2.60 -5.98
N ASP A 13 -4.32 1.52 -5.46
CA ASP A 13 -3.61 0.24 -5.40
C ASP A 13 -3.64 -0.48 -6.75
N SER A 14 -4.53 -0.04 -7.63
CA SER A 14 -4.64 -0.45 -9.02
C SER A 14 -5.17 0.70 -9.90
N MET A 15 -5.02 0.57 -11.22
CA MET A 15 -5.58 1.52 -12.17
C MET A 15 -7.10 1.63 -12.04
N ALA A 16 -7.78 0.51 -11.87
CA ALA A 16 -9.24 0.47 -11.70
C ALA A 16 -9.68 1.22 -10.45
N GLU A 17 -8.97 1.06 -9.32
CA GLU A 17 -9.27 1.81 -8.10
C GLU A 17 -9.00 3.30 -8.27
N ALA A 18 -7.85 3.68 -8.85
CA ALA A 18 -7.53 5.07 -9.10
C ALA A 18 -8.57 5.74 -10.02
N PHE A 19 -9.03 5.04 -11.06
CA PHE A 19 -10.07 5.54 -11.95
C PHE A 19 -11.41 5.72 -11.24
N ARG A 20 -11.81 4.75 -10.40
CA ARG A 20 -13.03 4.87 -9.59
C ARG A 20 -12.96 6.08 -8.68
N ILE A 21 -11.84 6.30 -7.98
CA ILE A 21 -11.64 7.46 -7.10
C ILE A 21 -11.69 8.76 -7.91
N ALA A 22 -11.01 8.83 -9.05
CA ALA A 22 -11.04 10.00 -9.92
C ALA A 22 -12.48 10.37 -10.36
N ARG A 23 -13.29 9.36 -10.69
CA ARG A 23 -14.71 9.58 -11.02
C ARG A 23 -15.51 10.09 -9.85
N GLU A 24 -15.36 9.51 -8.66
CA GLU A 24 -16.06 9.93 -7.44
C GLU A 24 -15.70 11.38 -7.06
N VAL A 25 -14.42 11.75 -7.14
CA VAL A 25 -13.97 13.14 -6.89
C VAL A 25 -14.58 14.09 -7.92
N SER A 26 -14.55 13.73 -9.20
CA SER A 26 -15.14 14.54 -10.27
C SER A 26 -16.65 14.72 -10.11
N GLU A 27 -17.36 13.67 -9.67
CA GLU A 27 -18.79 13.73 -9.39
C GLU A 27 -19.11 14.68 -8.24
N ILE A 28 -18.28 14.70 -7.19
CA ILE A 28 -18.43 15.64 -6.06
C ILE A 28 -18.18 17.10 -6.51
N GLU A 29 -17.16 17.30 -7.36
CA GLU A 29 -16.75 18.65 -7.78
C GLU A 29 -17.62 19.24 -8.87
N LEU A 30 -18.03 18.44 -9.86
CA LEU A 30 -18.71 18.89 -11.08
C LEU A 30 -20.19 18.46 -11.14
N GLY A 31 -20.62 17.59 -10.22
CA GLY A 31 -21.98 17.04 -10.18
C GLY A 31 -22.16 15.82 -11.08
N THR A 32 -23.40 15.34 -11.13
CA THR A 32 -23.80 14.11 -11.82
C THR A 32 -24.27 14.32 -13.26
N ASP A 33 -24.24 15.55 -13.77
CA ASP A 33 -24.67 15.84 -15.13
C ASP A 33 -23.74 15.15 -16.15
N TYR A 34 -24.34 14.46 -17.13
CA TYR A 34 -23.57 13.74 -18.16
C TYR A 34 -22.72 14.66 -19.04
N TYR A 35 -23.06 15.93 -19.13
CA TYR A 35 -22.35 16.91 -19.96
C TYR A 35 -21.53 17.92 -19.16
N ASN A 36 -21.07 17.55 -17.96
CA ASN A 36 -20.28 18.43 -17.10
C ASN A 36 -18.78 18.52 -17.47
N GLY A 37 -18.33 17.74 -18.46
CA GLY A 37 -16.92 17.71 -18.88
C GLY A 37 -15.99 16.96 -17.92
N GLY A 38 -16.54 16.23 -16.94
CA GLY A 38 -15.77 15.50 -15.94
C GLY A 38 -15.44 14.07 -16.32
N ILE A 39 -14.39 13.52 -15.70
CA ILE A 39 -13.98 12.11 -15.87
C ILE A 39 -15.06 11.14 -15.35
N ASN A 40 -15.97 11.58 -14.48
CA ASN A 40 -17.11 10.80 -14.01
C ASN A 40 -18.01 10.30 -15.15
N ASN A 41 -18.01 11.00 -16.29
CA ASN A 41 -18.76 10.63 -17.49
C ASN A 41 -18.01 9.74 -18.46
N CYS A 42 -16.76 9.39 -18.14
CA CYS A 42 -16.00 8.41 -18.92
C CYS A 42 -16.27 6.99 -18.40
N SER A 43 -16.55 6.08 -19.32
CA SER A 43 -16.95 4.69 -19.00
C SER A 43 -15.86 3.67 -19.29
N LEU A 44 -14.93 4.00 -20.16
CA LEU A 44 -13.89 3.07 -20.64
C LEU A 44 -12.49 3.60 -20.36
N VAL A 45 -11.64 2.74 -19.79
CA VAL A 45 -10.21 2.99 -19.59
C VAL A 45 -9.39 2.03 -20.40
N ASN A 46 -8.54 2.55 -21.28
CA ASN A 46 -7.56 1.78 -22.05
C ASN A 46 -6.18 1.90 -21.39
N ASP A 47 -5.57 0.78 -20.99
CA ASP A 47 -4.27 0.78 -20.32
C ASP A 47 -3.10 0.93 -21.31
N TRP A 48 -2.44 2.09 -21.25
CA TRP A 48 -1.24 2.40 -22.03
C TRP A 48 0.05 2.43 -21.19
N THR A 49 0.06 1.86 -20.00
CA THR A 49 1.24 1.81 -19.14
C THR A 49 2.48 1.27 -19.85
N ASN A 50 2.32 0.23 -20.67
CA ASN A 50 3.43 -0.33 -21.43
C ASN A 50 3.93 0.59 -22.56
N ARG A 51 3.08 1.44 -23.12
CA ARG A 51 3.46 2.43 -24.14
C ARG A 51 4.22 3.59 -23.51
N TYR A 52 3.90 3.93 -22.27
CA TYR A 52 4.56 5.00 -21.53
C TYR A 52 6.03 4.66 -21.28
N ASN A 53 6.34 3.57 -20.62
CA ASN A 53 7.70 3.09 -20.31
C ASN A 53 8.71 4.22 -20.01
N GLY A 54 8.29 5.21 -19.20
CA GLY A 54 9.11 6.38 -18.84
C GLY A 54 9.27 7.46 -19.93
N LYS A 55 8.50 7.38 -21.01
CA LYS A 55 8.48 8.41 -22.07
C LYS A 55 7.85 9.70 -21.56
N ASN A 56 8.10 10.80 -22.31
CA ASN A 56 7.52 12.10 -22.01
C ASN A 56 5.98 12.04 -22.11
N LEU A 57 5.29 12.37 -21.00
CA LEU A 57 3.83 12.40 -20.91
C LEU A 57 3.18 13.35 -21.91
N ASN A 58 3.78 14.54 -22.14
CA ASN A 58 3.20 15.53 -23.06
C ASN A 58 3.10 15.01 -24.52
N LYS A 59 4.05 14.15 -24.93
CA LYS A 59 3.95 13.52 -26.24
C LYS A 59 2.87 12.48 -26.29
N LEU A 60 2.72 11.70 -25.23
CA LEU A 60 1.67 10.69 -25.12
C LEU A 60 0.28 11.30 -24.94
N GLU A 61 0.18 12.49 -24.40
CA GLU A 61 -1.08 13.21 -24.28
C GLU A 61 -1.73 13.45 -25.63
N ASN A 62 -0.98 13.98 -26.60
CA ASN A 62 -1.50 14.19 -27.97
C ASN A 62 -1.91 12.86 -28.61
N ASP A 63 -1.02 11.85 -28.54
CA ASP A 63 -1.32 10.52 -29.07
C ASP A 63 -2.58 9.90 -28.40
N ALA A 64 -2.79 10.14 -27.11
CA ALA A 64 -3.93 9.64 -26.38
C ALA A 64 -5.23 10.34 -26.78
N LEU A 65 -5.19 11.67 -26.91
CA LEU A 65 -6.34 12.46 -27.33
C LEU A 65 -6.78 12.13 -28.77
N ASP A 66 -5.81 11.88 -29.65
CA ASP A 66 -6.10 11.44 -31.05
C ASP A 66 -6.73 10.05 -31.11
N TYR A 67 -6.41 9.20 -30.11
CA TYR A 67 -6.90 7.82 -30.04
C TYR A 67 -8.26 7.70 -29.34
N CYS A 68 -8.51 8.50 -28.31
CA CYS A 68 -9.71 8.38 -27.48
C CYS A 68 -10.98 8.73 -28.25
N GLY A 69 -11.95 7.85 -28.15
CA GLY A 69 -13.34 8.17 -28.42
C GLY A 69 -13.95 9.07 -27.34
N LYS A 70 -15.13 9.61 -27.63
CA LYS A 70 -15.92 10.38 -26.66
C LYS A 70 -16.30 9.48 -25.47
N ALA A 71 -16.12 9.97 -24.26
CA ALA A 71 -16.32 9.24 -23.00
C ALA A 71 -15.31 8.09 -22.76
N GLU A 72 -14.15 8.14 -23.42
CA GLU A 72 -13.05 7.21 -23.22
C GLU A 72 -11.84 7.92 -22.63
N VAL A 73 -11.04 7.19 -21.84
CA VAL A 73 -9.76 7.66 -21.32
C VAL A 73 -8.67 6.62 -21.49
N ILE A 74 -7.45 7.11 -21.66
CA ILE A 74 -6.23 6.33 -21.57
C ILE A 74 -5.72 6.41 -20.15
N GLY A 75 -5.49 5.28 -19.49
CA GLY A 75 -4.87 5.19 -18.20
C GLY A 75 -3.39 4.84 -18.30
N ILE A 76 -2.53 5.55 -17.59
CA ILE A 76 -1.09 5.30 -17.54
C ILE A 76 -0.65 5.21 -16.09
N CYS A 77 0.01 4.11 -15.71
CA CYS A 77 0.66 3.98 -14.43
C CYS A 77 2.03 4.67 -14.47
N ILE A 78 2.16 5.81 -13.76
CA ILE A 78 3.41 6.56 -13.66
C ILE A 78 4.34 5.92 -12.63
N ASP A 79 3.81 5.64 -11.45
CA ASP A 79 4.51 4.92 -10.38
C ASP A 79 3.71 3.69 -9.98
N LYS A 80 4.37 2.54 -10.01
CA LYS A 80 3.73 1.28 -9.59
C LYS A 80 3.42 1.29 -8.11
N PRO A 81 2.27 0.74 -7.69
CA PRO A 81 1.97 0.56 -6.29
C PRO A 81 2.99 -0.40 -5.66
N ILE A 82 3.42 -0.09 -4.46
CA ILE A 82 4.23 -0.98 -3.64
C ILE A 82 3.27 -1.64 -2.65
N PRO A 83 2.87 -2.90 -2.88
CA PRO A 83 1.98 -3.59 -1.95
C PRO A 83 2.67 -3.72 -0.60
N ASN A 84 1.91 -3.50 0.45
CA ASN A 84 2.38 -3.78 1.81
C ASN A 84 2.57 -5.29 1.94
N LYS A 85 3.73 -5.76 1.55
CA LYS A 85 4.13 -7.14 1.80
C LYS A 85 4.44 -7.24 3.29
N ASN A 86 3.42 -7.39 4.12
CA ASN A 86 3.51 -7.92 5.47
C ASN A 86 3.96 -9.38 5.42
N LYS A 87 5.00 -9.66 4.68
CA LYS A 87 5.82 -10.84 4.87
C LYS A 87 6.89 -10.44 5.86
N THR A 88 6.58 -10.56 7.13
CA THR A 88 7.58 -10.75 8.18
C THR A 88 8.40 -11.98 7.82
N LYS A 89 9.35 -11.85 6.92
CA LYS A 89 10.50 -12.73 6.88
C LYS A 89 11.34 -12.32 8.09
N SER A 90 11.06 -12.92 9.23
CA SER A 90 12.01 -12.96 10.34
C SER A 90 13.23 -13.73 9.85
N GLN A 91 14.26 -13.03 9.42
CA GLN A 91 15.59 -13.61 9.39
C GLN A 91 16.02 -13.76 10.85
N VAL A 92 15.84 -14.94 11.37
CA VAL A 92 16.47 -15.35 12.63
C VAL A 92 17.92 -15.59 12.28
N ASP A 93 18.79 -14.61 12.55
CA ASP A 93 20.22 -14.88 12.57
C ASP A 93 20.45 -15.88 13.70
N ASN A 94 20.70 -17.14 13.31
CA ASN A 94 21.08 -18.20 14.22
C ASN A 94 22.49 -17.87 14.77
N ILE A 95 22.53 -17.15 15.86
CA ILE A 95 23.73 -17.12 16.69
C ILE A 95 23.76 -18.48 17.40
N ALA A 96 24.35 -19.46 16.72
CA ALA A 96 24.61 -20.76 17.29
C ALA A 96 25.73 -20.64 18.31
N GLN A 97 25.40 -20.34 19.55
CA GLN A 97 26.33 -20.61 20.63
C GLN A 97 26.24 -22.09 20.98
N LYS A 98 27.31 -22.83 20.68
CA LYS A 98 27.55 -24.21 21.17
C LYS A 98 27.66 -24.16 22.69
N GLY A 99 26.60 -24.56 23.38
CA GLY A 99 26.57 -24.75 24.81
C GLY A 99 25.35 -25.54 25.23
N THR A 100 25.46 -26.37 26.24
CA THR A 100 24.45 -27.30 26.80
C THR A 100 23.23 -26.60 27.44
N ARG A 101 22.99 -25.32 27.17
CA ARG A 101 21.88 -24.52 27.73
C ARG A 101 20.70 -24.59 26.80
N LYS A 102 19.52 -25.00 27.29
CA LYS A 102 18.26 -24.98 26.56
C LYS A 102 17.77 -23.56 26.45
N TRP A 103 17.63 -23.07 25.21
CA TRP A 103 17.04 -21.77 24.89
C TRP A 103 15.59 -21.96 24.51
N GLU A 104 14.71 -21.16 25.10
CA GLU A 104 13.34 -21.06 24.67
C GLU A 104 13.16 -19.84 23.77
N THR A 105 12.43 -20.01 22.66
CA THR A 105 12.02 -18.90 21.82
C THR A 105 10.73 -18.35 22.34
N VAL A 106 10.71 -17.05 22.63
CA VAL A 106 9.53 -16.32 23.10
C VAL A 106 9.24 -15.18 22.14
N TYR A 107 7.99 -14.98 21.83
CA TYR A 107 7.53 -13.84 21.01
C TYR A 107 7.06 -12.73 21.93
N GLN A 108 7.58 -11.52 21.75
CA GLN A 108 7.26 -10.37 22.57
C GLN A 108 6.61 -9.29 21.72
N GLY A 109 5.47 -8.78 22.15
CA GLY A 109 4.88 -7.55 21.62
C GLY A 109 5.48 -6.36 22.36
N VAL A 110 6.05 -5.41 21.63
CA VAL A 110 6.73 -4.23 22.18
C VAL A 110 6.07 -2.96 21.66
N SER A 111 5.64 -2.09 22.59
CA SER A 111 5.18 -0.73 22.29
C SER A 111 6.19 0.27 22.84
N GLY A 112 6.77 1.08 21.95
CA GLY A 112 7.90 1.95 22.30
C GLY A 112 9.09 1.11 22.80
N ASN A 113 9.45 1.28 24.07
CA ASN A 113 10.53 0.54 24.73
C ASN A 113 10.02 -0.48 25.77
N ARG A 114 8.72 -0.77 25.79
CA ARG A 114 8.11 -1.66 26.80
C ARG A 114 7.59 -2.93 26.14
N VAL A 115 7.83 -4.08 26.77
CA VAL A 115 7.17 -5.34 26.45
C VAL A 115 5.76 -5.28 27.00
N VAL A 116 4.76 -5.36 26.13
CA VAL A 116 3.34 -5.24 26.50
C VAL A 116 2.62 -6.58 26.52
N CYS A 117 3.15 -7.58 25.83
CA CYS A 117 2.67 -8.95 25.89
C CYS A 117 3.73 -9.96 25.45
N GLU A 118 3.54 -11.21 25.85
CA GLU A 118 4.40 -12.34 25.46
C GLU A 118 3.56 -13.54 25.04
N GLY A 119 4.08 -14.32 24.09
CA GLY A 119 3.49 -15.56 23.62
C GLY A 119 4.54 -16.64 23.35
N LYS A 120 4.17 -17.91 23.56
CA LYS A 120 5.01 -19.05 23.21
C LYS A 120 5.05 -19.28 21.68
N THR A 121 4.02 -18.83 20.98
CA THR A 121 3.94 -18.84 19.53
C THR A 121 3.72 -17.44 19.00
N GLN A 122 4.09 -17.22 17.73
CA GLN A 122 3.85 -15.94 17.06
C GLN A 122 2.36 -15.59 17.02
N GLY A 123 1.49 -16.58 16.76
CA GLY A 123 0.05 -16.38 16.71
C GLY A 123 -0.54 -15.96 18.06
N ASP A 124 -0.10 -16.56 19.16
CA ASP A 124 -0.50 -16.18 20.51
C ASP A 124 -0.07 -14.74 20.85
N CYS A 125 1.16 -14.39 20.50
CA CYS A 125 1.67 -13.03 20.69
C CYS A 125 0.89 -12.00 19.85
N ILE A 126 0.55 -12.32 18.59
CA ILE A 126 -0.25 -11.46 17.73
C ILE A 126 -1.65 -11.22 18.33
N LYS A 127 -2.30 -12.29 18.82
CA LYS A 127 -3.61 -12.17 19.46
C LYS A 127 -3.58 -11.23 20.66
N LYS A 128 -2.65 -11.44 21.57
CA LYS A 128 -2.46 -10.58 22.76
C LYS A 128 -2.10 -9.13 22.40
N SER A 129 -1.30 -8.94 21.35
CA SER A 129 -0.97 -7.62 20.84
C SER A 129 -2.18 -6.86 20.33
N ARG A 130 -3.10 -7.55 19.63
CA ARG A 130 -4.37 -6.95 19.17
C ARG A 130 -5.25 -6.54 20.34
N GLU A 131 -5.41 -7.41 21.32
CA GLU A 131 -6.17 -7.12 22.54
C GLU A 131 -5.59 -5.90 23.30
N TYR A 132 -4.26 -5.76 23.32
CA TYR A 132 -3.60 -4.60 23.89
C TYR A 132 -3.89 -3.31 23.12
N VAL A 133 -3.77 -3.33 21.79
CA VAL A 133 -4.03 -2.17 20.91
C VAL A 133 -5.50 -1.73 20.97
N GLU A 134 -6.43 -2.66 21.07
CA GLU A 134 -7.86 -2.35 21.24
C GLU A 134 -8.13 -1.59 22.54
N LYS A 135 -7.42 -1.95 23.62
CA LYS A 135 -7.54 -1.26 24.92
C LYS A 135 -6.79 0.06 24.97
N ASN A 136 -5.69 0.17 24.25
CA ASN A 136 -4.80 1.34 24.24
C ASN A 136 -4.78 1.95 22.84
N LYS A 137 -5.87 2.61 22.46
CA LYS A 137 -6.06 3.22 21.15
C LYS A 137 -4.91 4.20 20.82
N GLY A 138 -4.22 3.97 19.72
CA GLY A 138 -3.10 4.78 19.24
C GLY A 138 -1.72 4.16 19.44
N ASP A 139 -1.60 3.07 20.20
CA ASP A 139 -0.34 2.37 20.38
C ASP A 139 -0.02 1.47 19.17
N VAL A 140 1.25 1.46 18.78
CA VAL A 140 1.78 0.55 17.75
C VAL A 140 2.60 -0.53 18.44
N VAL A 141 2.18 -1.79 18.31
CA VAL A 141 2.90 -2.94 18.87
C VAL A 141 3.72 -3.62 17.78
N ARG A 142 5.02 -3.79 18.04
CA ARG A 142 5.95 -4.56 17.21
C ARG A 142 6.18 -5.92 17.84
N ILE A 143 6.16 -7.00 17.03
CA ILE A 143 6.45 -8.33 17.52
C ILE A 143 7.93 -8.61 17.33
N MET A 144 8.60 -8.98 18.41
CA MET A 144 10.01 -9.34 18.47
C MET A 144 10.16 -10.81 18.88
N ILE A 145 11.21 -11.43 18.40
CA ILE A 145 11.59 -12.76 18.85
C ILE A 145 12.72 -12.59 19.87
N ALA A 146 12.48 -13.06 21.08
CA ALA A 146 13.48 -13.11 22.13
C ALA A 146 13.85 -14.57 22.42
N LYS A 147 15.09 -14.81 22.76
CA LYS A 147 15.54 -16.11 23.30
C LYS A 147 15.76 -15.94 24.78
N ARG A 148 15.06 -16.75 25.57
CA ARG A 148 15.20 -16.79 27.02
C ARG A 148 15.90 -18.07 27.43
N LEU A 149 16.87 -17.98 28.34
CA LEU A 149 17.41 -19.17 28.99
C LEU A 149 16.34 -19.77 29.91
N SER A 150 16.19 -21.07 29.92
CA SER A 150 15.26 -21.78 30.82
C SER A 150 15.53 -21.52 32.32
N SER A 151 16.65 -20.91 32.63
CA SER A 151 17.02 -20.43 33.98
C SER A 151 16.54 -19.03 34.35
N GLY A 152 15.71 -18.35 33.51
CA GLY A 152 15.12 -17.06 33.82
C GLY A 152 15.94 -15.81 33.50
N ASN A 153 17.18 -15.95 33.01
CA ASN A 153 17.97 -14.78 32.61
C ASN A 153 17.68 -14.39 31.15
N GLU A 154 17.25 -13.14 30.94
CA GLU A 154 16.93 -12.61 29.62
C GLU A 154 18.20 -12.20 28.86
N LEU A 155 18.37 -12.77 27.69
CA LEU A 155 19.27 -12.22 26.68
C LEU A 155 18.43 -11.77 25.48
N CYS A 156 18.25 -10.48 25.34
CA CYS A 156 17.57 -9.90 24.19
C CYS A 156 18.47 -10.00 22.96
N ALA A 157 18.14 -10.88 22.02
CA ALA A 157 18.70 -10.78 20.69
C ALA A 157 17.99 -9.62 19.96
N LYS A 158 18.74 -8.59 19.56
CA LYS A 158 18.20 -7.54 18.68
C LYS A 158 17.87 -8.15 17.33
N VAL A 159 16.59 -8.38 17.07
CA VAL A 159 16.12 -8.70 15.73
C VAL A 159 15.90 -7.38 15.01
N SER A 160 16.76 -7.04 14.06
CA SER A 160 16.55 -5.89 13.22
C SER A 160 15.44 -6.19 12.22
N TYR A 161 14.28 -5.59 12.42
CA TYR A 161 13.24 -5.58 11.38
C TYR A 161 13.71 -4.70 10.23
N LYS A 162 13.77 -5.23 9.01
CA LYS A 162 13.68 -4.36 7.86
C LYS A 162 12.37 -3.59 8.00
N LYS A 163 12.46 -2.24 8.07
CA LYS A 163 11.27 -1.38 7.97
C LYS A 163 10.41 -1.95 6.85
N SER A 164 9.16 -2.30 7.16
CA SER A 164 8.18 -2.61 6.14
C SER A 164 8.23 -1.44 5.16
N ASN A 165 8.48 -1.69 3.88
CA ASN A 165 8.33 -0.65 2.88
C ASN A 165 6.95 -0.06 3.10
N LYS A 166 6.88 1.26 3.36
CA LYS A 166 5.60 1.93 3.50
C LYS A 166 4.80 1.56 2.27
N GLU A 167 3.60 1.02 2.51
CA GLU A 167 2.60 0.86 1.50
C GLU A 167 2.51 2.16 0.71
N ARG A 168 2.72 2.08 -0.57
CA ARG A 168 2.68 3.24 -1.44
C ARG A 168 1.69 2.96 -2.54
N LYS A 169 0.61 3.72 -2.55
CA LYS A 169 -0.34 3.72 -3.67
C LYS A 169 0.38 4.12 -4.96
N GLY A 170 0.05 3.47 -6.04
CA GLY A 170 0.52 3.82 -7.36
C GLY A 170 0.02 5.21 -7.75
N ARG A 171 0.72 5.88 -8.67
CA ARG A 171 0.24 7.12 -9.30
C ARG A 171 -0.16 6.83 -10.74
N TYR A 172 -1.34 7.29 -11.08
CA TYR A 172 -1.93 7.10 -12.41
C TYR A 172 -2.30 8.44 -13.00
N VAL A 173 -2.24 8.55 -14.31
CA VAL A 173 -2.83 9.66 -15.07
C VAL A 173 -3.87 9.10 -16.03
N PHE A 174 -4.97 9.81 -16.15
CA PHE A 174 -6.06 9.52 -17.07
C PHE A 174 -6.19 10.67 -18.05
N ILE A 175 -6.08 10.39 -19.34
CA ILE A 175 -6.10 11.37 -20.44
C ILE A 175 -7.20 10.96 -21.39
N GLY A 176 -8.09 11.87 -21.78
CA GLY A 176 -9.15 11.53 -22.70
C GLY A 176 -10.11 12.66 -23.02
N LEU A 177 -11.27 12.26 -23.52
CA LEU A 177 -12.33 13.16 -23.98
C LEU A 177 -13.61 12.97 -23.16
N ALA A 178 -13.89 13.89 -22.26
CA ALA A 178 -15.14 13.90 -21.49
C ALA A 178 -16.27 14.58 -22.29
N PRO A 179 -17.51 14.08 -22.22
CA PRO A 179 -18.68 14.73 -22.80
C PRO A 179 -18.90 16.12 -22.19
N TYR A 180 -19.17 17.11 -23.06
CA TYR A 180 -19.46 18.48 -22.69
C TYR A 180 -20.61 19.08 -23.55
#